data_522b674807a3ff45be07bff64a77eaf8
#
_entry.id   522b674807a3ff45be07bff64a77eaf8
#
_cell.length_a   1.000
_cell.length_b   1.000
_cell.length_c   1.000
_cell.angle_alpha   90.00
_cell.angle_beta   90.00
_cell.angle_gamma   90.00
#
_symmetry.space_group_name_H-M   'P 1'
#
loop_
_entity.id
_entity.type
_entity.pdbx_description
1 polymer ?
#
loop_
_entity_poly.entity_id
_entity_poly.type
_entity_poly.pdbx_seq_one_letter_code
_entity_poly.pdbx_strand_id
1 'polypeptide(L)'
;MASNEDEAISMQESMTDEEIKELFYAQEASILLEAFSEARPKRSGMTRVFPDGKVILEGGIEESFINSNLTRVPIIMGTNKDENKFFNSLNRNFVKWGPATGMYKTVGIDEMPIEILDLDYYEAVNFYGSSFWKQRAVDTTSSKLVVSGHNKNFAYRFDWDELSTINGLDMSKLIGAAHAMEILFVFGSFDSYIVKNFLFGEGAYPAGKKLSDQIQSYWAEFAYNGSPGKGREGNLPEWKAWSSGQNDKYLVLDSDNDQGVYMSNLEYTQDYLLDLSLIHI
;
A
#
# COMPACT_ATOMS: atom_id res chain seq x y z
N MET A 1 31.11 27.02 2.38
CA MET A 1 29.90 26.42 3.05
C MET A 1 29.05 27.56 3.56
N ALA A 2 27.77 27.47 3.37
CA ALA A 2 26.81 28.45 3.88
C ALA A 2 26.81 28.44 5.41
N SER A 3 26.68 29.62 6.03
CA SER A 3 26.68 29.81 7.49
C SER A 3 25.25 29.68 8.08
N ASN A 4 24.21 29.73 7.25
CA ASN A 4 22.82 29.63 7.62
C ASN A 4 21.95 29.19 6.43
N GLU A 5 20.64 28.93 6.66
CA GLU A 5 19.71 28.45 5.65
C GLU A 5 19.48 29.44 4.50
N ASP A 6 19.38 30.73 4.79
CA ASP A 6 19.16 31.78 3.76
C ASP A 6 20.35 31.88 2.81
N GLU A 7 21.56 31.80 3.35
CA GLU A 7 22.79 31.79 2.54
C GLU A 7 22.87 30.49 1.69
N ALA A 8 22.47 29.34 2.25
CA ALA A 8 22.44 28.08 1.52
C ALA A 8 21.45 28.13 0.34
N ILE A 9 20.27 28.68 0.55
CA ILE A 9 19.26 28.89 -0.51
C ILE A 9 19.81 29.82 -1.59
N SER A 10 20.39 30.96 -1.21
CA SER A 10 20.97 31.91 -2.16
C SER A 10 22.12 31.31 -2.97
N MET A 11 22.97 30.48 -2.33
CA MET A 11 24.00 29.73 -3.04
C MET A 11 23.41 28.74 -4.04
N GLN A 12 22.41 27.96 -3.62
CA GLN A 12 21.75 26.99 -4.49
C GLN A 12 21.08 27.67 -5.70
N GLU A 13 20.40 28.79 -5.50
CA GLU A 13 19.76 29.58 -6.56
C GLU A 13 20.77 30.16 -7.56
N SER A 14 22.02 30.37 -7.15
CA SER A 14 23.09 30.89 -8.01
C SER A 14 23.82 29.79 -8.79
N MET A 15 23.59 28.51 -8.45
CA MET A 15 24.27 27.36 -9.08
C MET A 15 23.51 26.87 -10.31
N THR A 16 24.23 26.40 -11.29
CA THR A 16 23.67 25.63 -12.42
C THR A 16 23.35 24.21 -11.96
N ASP A 17 22.45 23.53 -12.69
CA ASP A 17 22.09 22.13 -12.44
C ASP A 17 23.31 21.19 -12.41
N GLU A 18 24.29 21.45 -13.29
CA GLU A 18 25.53 20.66 -13.33
C GLU A 18 26.40 20.88 -12.09
N GLU A 19 26.54 22.13 -11.60
CA GLU A 19 27.26 22.42 -10.38
C GLU A 19 26.58 21.80 -9.15
N ILE A 20 25.24 21.81 -9.09
CA ILE A 20 24.47 21.13 -8.03
C ILE A 20 24.74 19.63 -8.07
N LYS A 21 24.67 19.04 -9.25
CA LYS A 21 24.94 17.63 -9.47
C LYS A 21 26.35 17.25 -9.04
N GLU A 22 27.37 18.00 -9.47
CA GLU A 22 28.76 17.78 -9.07
C GLU A 22 28.93 17.87 -7.56
N LEU A 23 28.28 18.86 -6.91
CA LEU A 23 28.32 19.02 -5.46
C LEU A 23 27.78 17.76 -4.74
N PHE A 24 26.66 17.21 -5.18
CA PHE A 24 26.09 16.00 -4.59
C PHE A 24 26.95 14.76 -4.85
N TYR A 25 27.44 14.57 -6.08
CA TYR A 25 28.32 13.43 -6.42
C TYR A 25 29.68 13.48 -5.74
N ALA A 26 30.14 14.65 -5.33
CA ALA A 26 31.39 14.81 -4.56
C ALA A 26 31.24 14.43 -3.08
N GLN A 27 30.00 14.22 -2.58
CA GLN A 27 29.78 13.85 -1.18
C GLN A 27 29.75 12.33 -1.01
N GLU A 28 30.23 11.86 0.14
CA GLU A 28 30.04 10.48 0.57
C GLU A 28 28.53 10.21 0.80
N ALA A 29 28.06 9.04 0.36
CA ALA A 29 26.64 8.67 0.47
C ALA A 29 26.13 8.70 1.92
N SER A 30 26.98 8.39 2.90
CA SER A 30 26.68 8.48 4.33
C SER A 30 26.34 9.89 4.78
N ILE A 31 27.09 10.90 4.29
CA ILE A 31 26.87 12.32 4.62
C ILE A 31 25.53 12.79 4.06
N LEU A 32 25.20 12.40 2.81
CA LEU A 32 23.92 12.73 2.20
C LEU A 32 22.76 12.09 2.96
N LEU A 33 22.92 10.83 3.36
CA LEU A 33 21.89 10.10 4.10
C LEU A 33 21.68 10.68 5.51
N GLU A 34 22.75 11.09 6.20
CA GLU A 34 22.69 11.73 7.51
C GLU A 34 21.95 13.08 7.41
N ALA A 35 22.36 13.94 6.48
CA ALA A 35 21.71 15.23 6.23
C ALA A 35 20.21 15.07 5.88
N PHE A 36 19.87 14.06 5.08
CA PHE A 36 18.47 13.74 4.77
C PHE A 36 17.70 13.27 6.03
N SER A 37 18.34 12.48 6.88
CA SER A 37 17.73 11.97 8.12
C SER A 37 17.51 13.08 9.15
N GLU A 38 18.43 14.02 9.27
CA GLU A 38 18.31 15.19 10.15
C GLU A 38 17.20 16.16 9.68
N ALA A 39 17.02 16.30 8.37
CA ALA A 39 15.94 17.13 7.79
C ALA A 39 14.53 16.48 7.93
N ARG A 40 14.45 15.18 8.21
CA ARG A 40 13.22 14.41 8.29
C ARG A 40 12.17 14.88 9.30
N PRO A 41 12.53 15.33 10.52
CA PRO A 41 11.51 15.78 11.48
C PRO A 41 10.68 16.96 11.00
N LYS A 42 11.22 17.75 10.07
CA LYS A 42 10.54 18.93 9.50
C LYS A 42 9.78 18.61 8.22
N ARG A 43 10.00 17.47 7.60
CA ARG A 43 9.37 17.04 6.34
C ARG A 43 9.01 15.56 6.46
N SER A 44 7.80 15.25 6.88
CA SER A 44 7.34 13.87 6.92
C SER A 44 7.39 13.25 5.52
N GLY A 45 8.10 12.17 5.36
CA GLY A 45 7.93 11.29 4.23
C GLY A 45 9.11 11.07 3.32
N MET A 46 8.86 10.20 2.36
CA MET A 46 9.75 9.88 1.25
C MET A 46 9.95 11.09 0.33
N THR A 47 11.00 11.06 -0.47
CA THR A 47 11.24 12.00 -1.56
C THR A 47 9.97 12.19 -2.38
N ARG A 48 9.48 13.41 -2.48
CA ARG A 48 8.28 13.67 -3.30
C ARG A 48 8.66 13.64 -4.77
N VAL A 49 7.78 13.04 -5.57
CA VAL A 49 7.82 13.21 -7.01
C VAL A 49 7.49 14.67 -7.32
N PHE A 50 8.30 15.32 -8.13
CA PHE A 50 8.08 16.72 -8.55
C PHE A 50 7.85 16.78 -10.06
N PRO A 51 7.02 17.73 -10.53
CA PRO A 51 6.80 17.95 -11.96
C PRO A 51 8.07 18.52 -12.60
N ASP A 52 8.70 17.75 -13.46
CA ASP A 52 9.90 18.15 -14.21
C ASP A 52 9.58 18.62 -15.64
N GLY A 53 8.30 18.61 -16.02
CA GLY A 53 7.80 18.95 -17.35
C GLY A 53 8.17 17.95 -18.46
N LYS A 54 8.86 16.83 -18.11
CA LYS A 54 9.30 15.80 -19.06
C LYS A 54 8.69 14.44 -18.76
N VAL A 55 8.93 13.92 -17.56
CA VAL A 55 8.37 12.63 -17.09
C VAL A 55 7.04 12.90 -16.40
N ILE A 56 7.01 13.89 -15.53
CA ILE A 56 5.79 14.38 -14.89
C ILE A 56 5.50 15.78 -15.43
N LEU A 57 4.35 15.96 -16.08
CA LEU A 57 3.95 17.26 -16.64
C LEU A 57 3.86 18.33 -15.52
N GLU A 58 3.93 19.61 -15.89
CA GLU A 58 3.93 20.73 -14.93
C GLU A 58 2.70 20.75 -14.02
N GLY A 59 1.53 20.28 -14.49
CA GLY A 59 0.32 20.09 -13.70
C GLY A 59 0.34 18.84 -12.80
N GLY A 60 1.46 18.12 -12.72
CA GLY A 60 1.66 16.99 -11.83
C GLY A 60 1.24 15.64 -12.40
N ILE A 61 1.24 14.63 -11.51
CA ILE A 61 0.94 13.23 -11.89
C ILE A 61 -0.47 13.10 -12.47
N GLU A 62 -1.44 13.82 -11.93
CA GLU A 62 -2.84 13.75 -12.39
C GLU A 62 -3.01 14.24 -13.82
N GLU A 63 -2.40 15.39 -14.15
CA GLU A 63 -2.40 15.90 -15.53
C GLU A 63 -1.65 14.93 -16.46
N SER A 64 -0.56 14.33 -16.01
CA SER A 64 0.20 13.37 -16.77
C SER A 64 -0.64 12.15 -17.16
N PHE A 65 -1.54 11.67 -16.31
CA PHE A 65 -2.46 10.57 -16.65
C PHE A 65 -3.51 10.97 -17.71
N ILE A 66 -3.97 12.20 -17.68
CA ILE A 66 -5.04 12.67 -18.58
C ILE A 66 -4.48 13.13 -19.93
N ASN A 67 -3.42 13.94 -19.90
CA ASN A 67 -2.94 14.71 -21.05
C ASN A 67 -1.67 14.16 -21.71
N SER A 68 -1.02 13.15 -21.13
CA SER A 68 0.20 12.62 -21.72
C SER A 68 -0.07 11.60 -22.82
N ASN A 69 0.85 11.51 -23.77
CA ASN A 69 0.96 10.39 -24.71
C ASN A 69 1.51 9.13 -24.02
N LEU A 70 0.98 8.82 -22.81
CA LEU A 70 1.39 7.63 -22.08
C LEU A 70 1.23 6.38 -22.93
N THR A 71 2.24 5.56 -22.94
CA THR A 71 2.14 4.20 -23.48
C THR A 71 1.06 3.48 -22.70
N ARG A 72 -0.05 3.16 -23.36
CA ARG A 72 -1.23 2.53 -22.72
C ARG A 72 -1.01 1.03 -22.55
N VAL A 73 -0.07 0.68 -21.69
CA VAL A 73 0.13 -0.71 -21.28
C VAL A 73 -0.96 -1.15 -20.32
N PRO A 74 -1.38 -2.41 -20.32
CA PRO A 74 -2.26 -2.94 -19.28
C PRO A 74 -1.66 -2.75 -17.89
N ILE A 75 -2.50 -2.42 -16.90
CA ILE A 75 -2.08 -2.12 -15.53
C ILE A 75 -2.90 -2.97 -14.56
N ILE A 76 -2.24 -3.62 -13.59
CA ILE A 76 -2.83 -4.06 -12.33
C ILE A 76 -2.37 -3.07 -11.26
N MET A 77 -3.32 -2.56 -10.47
CA MET A 77 -3.04 -1.73 -9.30
C MET A 77 -3.98 -2.10 -8.17
N GLY A 78 -3.55 -1.89 -6.95
CA GLY A 78 -4.40 -2.24 -5.82
C GLY A 78 -4.00 -1.62 -4.51
N THR A 79 -4.74 -2.00 -3.49
CA THR A 79 -4.53 -1.60 -2.10
C THR A 79 -4.91 -2.76 -1.20
N ASN A 80 -4.49 -2.70 0.04
CA ASN A 80 -4.92 -3.63 1.07
C ASN A 80 -6.02 -2.98 1.92
N LYS A 81 -6.91 -3.78 2.50
CA LYS A 81 -8.03 -3.30 3.33
C LYS A 81 -7.54 -2.45 4.50
N ASP A 82 -6.44 -2.84 5.12
CA ASP A 82 -5.91 -2.27 6.35
C ASP A 82 -4.51 -1.65 6.18
N GLU A 83 -4.23 -0.96 5.06
CA GLU A 83 -2.92 -0.36 4.74
C GLU A 83 -2.27 0.35 5.93
N ASN A 84 -3.04 1.18 6.65
CA ASN A 84 -2.54 1.99 7.75
C ASN A 84 -2.19 1.19 9.00
N LYS A 85 -2.78 0.01 9.22
CA LYS A 85 -2.50 -0.80 10.41
C LYS A 85 -1.03 -1.20 10.49
N PHE A 86 -0.34 -1.41 9.36
CA PHE A 86 1.10 -1.65 9.36
C PHE A 86 1.88 -0.55 10.10
N PHE A 87 1.61 0.71 9.78
CA PHE A 87 2.32 1.84 10.37
C PHE A 87 1.86 2.13 11.79
N ASN A 88 0.57 2.05 12.05
CA ASN A 88 -0.01 2.33 13.35
C ASN A 88 0.25 1.22 14.38
N SER A 89 0.46 -0.01 13.95
CA SER A 89 0.90 -1.10 14.84
C SER A 89 2.27 -0.86 15.46
N LEU A 90 3.11 -0.07 14.80
CA LEU A 90 4.43 0.33 15.29
C LEU A 90 4.39 1.59 16.17
N ASN A 91 3.26 2.30 16.19
CA ASN A 91 3.12 3.56 16.92
C ASN A 91 2.71 3.33 18.38
N ARG A 92 3.57 3.73 19.30
CA ARG A 92 3.38 3.55 20.74
C ARG A 92 2.23 4.40 21.34
N ASN A 93 1.66 5.32 20.57
CA ASN A 93 0.43 6.03 20.97
C ASN A 93 -0.82 5.17 20.78
N PHE A 94 -0.78 4.15 19.94
CA PHE A 94 -1.87 3.21 19.69
C PHE A 94 -1.64 1.85 20.36
N VAL A 95 -0.37 1.43 20.46
CA VAL A 95 -0.01 0.05 20.79
C VAL A 95 1.01 0.06 21.92
N LYS A 96 0.72 -0.69 22.97
CA LYS A 96 1.65 -0.96 24.05
C LYS A 96 2.60 -2.08 23.65
N TRP A 97 3.87 -1.86 23.86
CA TRP A 97 4.95 -2.80 23.60
C TRP A 97 5.51 -3.36 24.89
N GLY A 98 5.93 -4.60 24.85
CA GLY A 98 6.55 -5.28 25.97
C GLY A 98 7.61 -6.27 25.51
N PRO A 99 8.31 -6.94 26.47
CA PRO A 99 9.36 -7.90 26.15
C PRO A 99 8.84 -9.02 25.25
N ALA A 100 9.58 -9.31 24.17
CA ALA A 100 9.28 -10.45 23.34
C ALA A 100 9.49 -11.76 24.12
N THR A 101 8.65 -12.77 23.85
CA THR A 101 8.67 -14.07 24.51
C THR A 101 8.77 -15.21 23.49
N GLY A 102 9.07 -16.41 23.97
CA GLY A 102 9.08 -17.61 23.16
C GLY A 102 10.04 -17.54 21.97
N MET A 103 9.56 -17.96 20.82
CA MET A 103 10.32 -18.03 19.57
C MET A 103 10.81 -16.65 19.10
N TYR A 104 10.03 -15.60 19.29
CA TYR A 104 10.37 -14.24 18.85
C TYR A 104 11.64 -13.74 19.53
N LYS A 105 11.76 -13.98 20.85
CA LYS A 105 12.98 -13.68 21.59
C LYS A 105 14.18 -14.51 21.09
N THR A 106 13.94 -15.78 20.74
CA THR A 106 15.00 -16.68 20.26
C THR A 106 15.58 -16.22 18.92
N VAL A 107 14.78 -15.58 18.07
CA VAL A 107 15.23 -15.04 16.78
C VAL A 107 15.72 -13.58 16.86
N GLY A 108 15.92 -13.05 18.07
CA GLY A 108 16.55 -11.74 18.29
C GLY A 108 15.56 -10.56 18.28
N ILE A 109 14.27 -10.82 18.46
CA ILE A 109 13.27 -9.76 18.67
C ILE A 109 13.20 -9.46 20.16
N ASP A 110 13.52 -8.25 20.58
CA ASP A 110 13.57 -7.85 21.98
C ASP A 110 12.21 -7.39 22.52
N GLU A 111 11.45 -6.68 21.70
CA GLU A 111 10.12 -6.16 22.05
C GLU A 111 9.08 -6.51 20.99
N MET A 112 7.84 -6.66 21.42
CA MET A 112 6.72 -6.93 20.54
C MET A 112 5.46 -6.23 21.04
N PRO A 113 4.46 -6.00 20.16
CA PRO A 113 3.16 -5.49 20.58
C PRO A 113 2.47 -6.48 21.52
N ILE A 114 1.86 -5.96 22.58
CA ILE A 114 1.17 -6.76 23.61
C ILE A 114 -0.29 -6.33 23.85
N GLU A 115 -0.67 -5.11 23.44
CA GLU A 115 -2.01 -4.58 23.69
C GLU A 115 -2.31 -3.41 22.73
N ILE A 116 -3.51 -3.35 22.18
CA ILE A 116 -4.05 -2.16 21.51
C ILE A 116 -4.69 -1.30 22.60
N LEU A 117 -4.23 -0.05 22.77
CA LEU A 117 -4.61 0.81 23.91
C LEU A 117 -6.10 1.19 23.89
N ASP A 118 -6.64 1.46 22.72
CA ASP A 118 -8.05 1.76 22.47
C ASP A 118 -8.43 1.16 21.11
N LEU A 119 -9.15 0.04 21.16
CA LEU A 119 -9.45 -0.71 19.93
C LEU A 119 -10.40 0.06 19.01
N ASP A 120 -11.43 0.71 19.55
CA ASP A 120 -12.43 1.41 18.73
C ASP A 120 -11.79 2.61 18.02
N TYR A 121 -10.99 3.38 18.73
CA TYR A 121 -10.22 4.48 18.16
C TYR A 121 -9.19 3.98 17.14
N TYR A 122 -8.48 2.88 17.44
CA TYR A 122 -7.52 2.26 16.54
C TYR A 122 -8.17 1.84 15.22
N GLU A 123 -9.29 1.13 15.29
CA GLU A 123 -10.03 0.69 14.10
C GLU A 123 -10.56 1.89 13.28
N ALA A 124 -11.11 2.91 13.94
CA ALA A 124 -11.59 4.11 13.26
C ALA A 124 -10.47 4.82 12.49
N VAL A 125 -9.33 5.11 13.15
CA VAL A 125 -8.20 5.79 12.51
C VAL A 125 -7.64 4.98 11.35
N ASN A 126 -7.54 3.65 11.50
CA ASN A 126 -7.03 2.78 10.43
C ASN A 126 -8.01 2.64 9.28
N PHE A 127 -9.30 2.53 9.54
CA PHE A 127 -10.34 2.51 8.51
C PHE A 127 -10.28 3.78 7.65
N TYR A 128 -10.28 4.97 8.27
CA TYR A 128 -10.21 6.23 7.52
C TYR A 128 -8.91 6.37 6.74
N GLY A 129 -7.77 6.09 7.37
CA GLY A 129 -6.47 6.19 6.70
C GLY A 129 -6.35 5.24 5.51
N SER A 130 -6.77 3.98 5.66
CA SER A 130 -6.75 2.99 4.59
C SER A 130 -7.75 3.33 3.48
N SER A 131 -8.93 3.86 3.84
CA SER A 131 -9.93 4.30 2.87
C SER A 131 -9.46 5.50 2.05
N PHE A 132 -8.79 6.48 2.66
CA PHE A 132 -8.14 7.58 1.95
C PHE A 132 -7.00 7.10 1.06
N TRP A 133 -6.23 6.12 1.52
CA TRP A 133 -5.19 5.49 0.70
C TRP A 133 -5.79 4.88 -0.57
N LYS A 134 -6.82 4.03 -0.42
CA LYS A 134 -7.55 3.44 -1.55
C LYS A 134 -8.11 4.52 -2.48
N GLN A 135 -8.80 5.51 -1.94
CA GLN A 135 -9.42 6.60 -2.70
C GLN A 135 -8.39 7.33 -3.57
N ARG A 136 -7.22 7.68 -3.02
CA ARG A 136 -6.19 8.43 -3.75
C ARG A 136 -5.39 7.56 -4.71
N ALA A 137 -4.93 6.40 -4.25
CA ALA A 137 -4.01 5.57 -5.02
C ALA A 137 -4.72 4.73 -6.10
N VAL A 138 -5.93 4.25 -5.82
CA VAL A 138 -6.64 3.33 -6.70
C VAL A 138 -7.84 3.98 -7.36
N ASP A 139 -8.81 4.46 -6.57
CA ASP A 139 -10.10 4.91 -7.11
C ASP A 139 -9.95 6.14 -8.01
N THR A 140 -9.30 7.19 -7.52
CA THR A 140 -9.06 8.40 -8.31
C THR A 140 -8.18 8.13 -9.53
N THR A 141 -7.10 7.37 -9.36
CA THR A 141 -6.18 7.03 -10.45
C THR A 141 -6.88 6.22 -11.53
N SER A 142 -7.62 5.19 -11.15
CA SER A 142 -8.38 4.33 -12.07
C SER A 142 -9.44 5.11 -12.84
N SER A 143 -10.18 5.97 -12.16
CA SER A 143 -11.22 6.80 -12.78
C SER A 143 -10.61 7.78 -13.79
N LYS A 144 -9.46 8.41 -13.50
CA LYS A 144 -8.73 9.28 -14.44
C LYS A 144 -8.19 8.51 -15.64
N LEU A 145 -7.64 7.33 -15.45
CA LEU A 145 -7.19 6.45 -16.54
C LEU A 145 -8.34 6.12 -17.49
N VAL A 146 -9.53 5.79 -16.96
CA VAL A 146 -10.72 5.51 -17.81
C VAL A 146 -11.14 6.76 -18.58
N VAL A 147 -11.19 7.94 -17.93
CA VAL A 147 -11.51 9.21 -18.61
C VAL A 147 -10.53 9.51 -19.73
N SER A 148 -9.24 9.17 -19.57
CA SER A 148 -8.23 9.30 -20.63
C SER A 148 -8.34 8.23 -21.73
N GLY A 149 -9.32 7.33 -21.64
CA GLY A 149 -9.55 6.23 -22.59
C GLY A 149 -8.67 5.00 -22.37
N HIS A 150 -8.06 4.85 -21.18
CA HIS A 150 -7.31 3.66 -20.80
C HIS A 150 -8.27 2.61 -20.25
N ASN A 151 -8.55 1.55 -21.01
CA ASN A 151 -9.55 0.53 -20.71
C ASN A 151 -8.99 -0.83 -20.23
N LYS A 152 -7.67 -0.90 -19.99
CA LYS A 152 -6.99 -2.09 -19.48
C LYS A 152 -6.36 -1.82 -18.09
N ASN A 153 -7.13 -1.22 -17.21
CA ASN A 153 -6.77 -0.95 -15.83
C ASN A 153 -7.58 -1.90 -14.93
N PHE A 154 -6.89 -2.78 -14.23
CA PHE A 154 -7.47 -3.81 -13.37
C PHE A 154 -7.12 -3.47 -11.92
N ALA A 155 -8.12 -3.17 -11.11
CA ALA A 155 -7.91 -2.81 -9.72
C ALA A 155 -8.24 -3.97 -8.78
N TYR A 156 -7.56 -4.03 -7.62
CA TYR A 156 -7.87 -4.98 -6.55
C TYR A 156 -7.87 -4.33 -5.17
N ARG A 157 -8.50 -5.03 -4.21
CA ARG A 157 -8.31 -4.84 -2.78
C ARG A 157 -8.03 -6.20 -2.15
N PHE A 158 -6.93 -6.29 -1.41
CA PHE A 158 -6.54 -7.49 -0.67
C PHE A 158 -7.10 -7.41 0.75
N ASP A 159 -7.90 -8.39 1.14
CA ASP A 159 -8.69 -8.36 2.36
C ASP A 159 -8.31 -9.46 3.37
N TRP A 160 -7.37 -10.36 3.05
CA TRP A 160 -6.96 -11.45 3.95
C TRP A 160 -6.57 -10.92 5.34
N ASP A 161 -7.28 -11.33 6.36
CA ASP A 161 -7.07 -10.93 7.74
C ASP A 161 -7.15 -12.08 8.76
N GLU A 162 -7.20 -13.35 8.32
CA GLU A 162 -7.24 -14.53 9.20
C GLU A 162 -5.87 -14.83 9.84
N LEU A 163 -5.28 -13.81 10.46
CA LEU A 163 -4.00 -13.91 11.10
C LEU A 163 -4.07 -14.65 12.45
N SER A 164 -2.92 -15.13 12.91
CA SER A 164 -2.84 -15.84 14.17
C SER A 164 -2.92 -14.92 15.38
N THR A 165 -3.30 -15.49 16.55
CA THR A 165 -3.13 -14.82 17.85
C THR A 165 -1.72 -15.07 18.37
N ILE A 166 -1.00 -14.00 18.71
CA ILE A 166 0.36 -14.07 19.24
C ILE A 166 0.40 -13.50 20.64
N ASN A 167 0.81 -14.33 21.62
CA ASN A 167 0.85 -13.96 23.04
C ASN A 167 -0.46 -13.33 23.57
N GLY A 168 -1.60 -13.82 23.09
CA GLY A 168 -2.92 -13.35 23.49
C GLY A 168 -3.41 -12.10 22.73
N LEU A 169 -2.59 -11.51 21.86
CA LEU A 169 -2.98 -10.41 20.99
C LEU A 169 -3.44 -10.94 19.64
N ASP A 170 -4.64 -10.59 19.25
CA ASP A 170 -5.24 -10.92 17.96
C ASP A 170 -4.57 -10.08 16.86
N MET A 171 -3.79 -10.73 16.00
CA MET A 171 -3.07 -10.05 14.92
C MET A 171 -4.01 -9.59 13.80
N SER A 172 -5.18 -10.18 13.64
CA SER A 172 -6.19 -9.71 12.69
C SER A 172 -6.68 -8.30 13.03
N LYS A 173 -6.80 -8.00 14.32
CA LYS A 173 -7.15 -6.64 14.80
C LYS A 173 -5.98 -5.69 14.72
N LEU A 174 -4.78 -6.15 15.07
CA LEU A 174 -3.60 -5.29 15.10
C LEU A 174 -3.08 -4.96 13.70
N ILE A 175 -2.99 -5.96 12.84
CA ILE A 175 -2.35 -5.86 11.52
C ILE A 175 -3.38 -6.00 10.41
N GLY A 176 -4.31 -6.96 10.50
CA GLY A 176 -5.29 -7.23 9.44
C GLY A 176 -4.64 -7.45 8.08
N ALA A 177 -5.32 -7.05 7.03
CA ALA A 177 -4.79 -7.01 5.67
C ALA A 177 -3.92 -5.77 5.46
N ALA A 178 -2.77 -5.71 6.15
CA ALA A 178 -1.92 -4.53 6.20
C ALA A 178 -1.07 -4.35 4.93
N HIS A 179 -0.39 -3.20 4.87
CA HIS A 179 0.52 -2.83 3.78
C HIS A 179 1.55 -3.91 3.46
N ALA A 180 1.67 -4.25 2.18
CA ALA A 180 2.59 -5.24 1.61
C ALA A 180 2.30 -6.72 1.96
N MET A 181 1.20 -7.05 2.65
CA MET A 181 0.85 -8.43 2.98
C MET A 181 0.49 -9.25 1.73
N GLU A 182 -0.10 -8.64 0.71
CA GLU A 182 -0.45 -9.28 -0.56
C GLU A 182 0.75 -9.84 -1.30
N ILE A 183 1.94 -9.26 -1.10
CA ILE A 183 3.18 -9.68 -1.77
C ILE A 183 3.49 -11.16 -1.46
N LEU A 184 3.27 -11.58 -0.21
CA LEU A 184 3.48 -12.96 0.21
C LEU A 184 2.56 -13.94 -0.54
N PHE A 185 1.32 -13.52 -0.81
CA PHE A 185 0.32 -14.29 -1.55
C PHE A 185 0.61 -14.31 -3.06
N VAL A 186 1.03 -13.18 -3.63
CA VAL A 186 1.41 -13.09 -5.06
C VAL A 186 2.57 -14.03 -5.37
N PHE A 187 3.54 -14.16 -4.47
CA PHE A 187 4.70 -15.04 -4.67
C PHE A 187 4.58 -16.42 -4.02
N GLY A 188 3.52 -16.67 -3.24
CA GLY A 188 3.35 -17.93 -2.50
C GLY A 188 4.44 -18.15 -1.45
N SER A 189 4.98 -17.09 -0.87
CA SER A 189 6.19 -17.13 -0.02
C SER A 189 5.86 -17.47 1.44
N PHE A 190 5.42 -18.71 1.69
CA PHE A 190 5.00 -19.20 3.00
C PHE A 190 5.97 -20.22 3.64
N ASP A 191 7.17 -20.40 3.09
CA ASP A 191 8.10 -21.44 3.52
C ASP A 191 8.72 -21.19 4.90
N SER A 192 8.80 -19.91 5.32
CA SER A 192 9.27 -19.57 6.65
C SER A 192 8.26 -20.01 7.71
N TYR A 193 8.71 -20.78 8.71
CA TYR A 193 7.88 -21.16 9.84
C TYR A 193 7.28 -19.94 10.57
N ILE A 194 8.05 -18.87 10.73
CA ILE A 194 7.59 -17.63 11.38
C ILE A 194 6.47 -16.98 10.54
N VAL A 195 6.71 -16.81 9.23
CA VAL A 195 5.74 -16.21 8.32
C VAL A 195 4.45 -17.02 8.30
N LYS A 196 4.56 -18.34 8.17
CA LYS A 196 3.39 -19.24 8.15
C LYS A 196 2.56 -19.14 9.43
N ASN A 197 3.21 -19.19 10.60
CA ASN A 197 2.49 -19.11 11.88
C ASN A 197 1.98 -17.70 12.22
N PHE A 198 2.49 -16.66 11.58
CA PHE A 198 1.97 -15.32 11.68
C PHE A 198 0.75 -15.11 10.76
N LEU A 199 0.89 -15.48 9.49
CA LEU A 199 -0.12 -15.21 8.45
C LEU A 199 -1.38 -16.04 8.59
N PHE A 200 -1.29 -17.22 9.21
CA PHE A 200 -2.42 -18.15 9.21
C PHE A 200 -2.82 -18.49 10.64
N GLY A 201 -3.98 -17.99 11.05
CA GLY A 201 -4.66 -18.43 12.26
C GLY A 201 -4.95 -19.93 12.23
N GLU A 202 -5.44 -20.45 13.34
CA GLU A 202 -5.75 -21.87 13.48
C GLU A 202 -6.73 -22.33 12.37
N GLY A 203 -6.31 -23.31 11.56
CA GLY A 203 -7.11 -23.84 10.46
C GLY A 203 -7.18 -22.96 9.20
N ALA A 204 -6.61 -21.75 9.20
CA ALA A 204 -6.71 -20.81 8.06
C ALA A 204 -5.77 -21.13 6.89
N TYR A 205 -4.71 -21.91 7.11
CA TYR A 205 -3.69 -22.21 6.09
C TYR A 205 -4.26 -22.75 4.76
N PRO A 206 -5.19 -23.73 4.73
CA PRO A 206 -5.73 -24.23 3.47
C PRO A 206 -6.46 -23.15 2.65
N ALA A 207 -7.24 -22.28 3.31
CA ALA A 207 -7.94 -21.18 2.67
C ALA A 207 -6.96 -20.11 2.13
N GLY A 208 -5.97 -19.72 2.92
CA GLY A 208 -4.94 -18.78 2.49
C GLY A 208 -4.07 -19.33 1.36
N LYS A 209 -3.72 -20.62 1.39
CA LYS A 209 -3.01 -21.26 0.27
C LYS A 209 -3.86 -21.24 -1.00
N LYS A 210 -5.14 -21.53 -0.90
CA LYS A 210 -6.08 -21.47 -2.03
C LYS A 210 -6.16 -20.05 -2.58
N LEU A 211 -6.31 -19.04 -1.72
CA LEU A 211 -6.32 -17.64 -2.13
C LEU A 211 -5.02 -17.26 -2.85
N SER A 212 -3.86 -17.67 -2.32
CA SER A 212 -2.57 -17.44 -2.97
C SER A 212 -2.51 -18.06 -4.37
N ASP A 213 -2.97 -19.31 -4.53
CA ASP A 213 -3.01 -19.97 -5.84
C ASP A 213 -3.92 -19.24 -6.84
N GLN A 214 -5.05 -18.70 -6.38
CA GLN A 214 -5.94 -17.87 -7.19
C GLN A 214 -5.27 -16.55 -7.61
N ILE A 215 -4.62 -15.86 -6.67
CA ILE A 215 -3.88 -14.62 -6.94
C ILE A 215 -2.77 -14.88 -7.97
N GLN A 216 -1.94 -15.89 -7.76
CA GLN A 216 -0.88 -16.27 -8.70
C GLN A 216 -1.42 -16.59 -10.09
N SER A 217 -2.58 -17.25 -10.17
CA SER A 217 -3.26 -17.55 -11.43
C SER A 217 -3.67 -16.28 -12.18
N TYR A 218 -4.23 -15.28 -11.50
CA TYR A 218 -4.58 -14.00 -12.12
C TYR A 218 -3.35 -13.22 -12.58
N TRP A 219 -2.32 -13.11 -11.72
CA TRP A 219 -1.08 -12.39 -12.08
C TRP A 219 -0.37 -13.05 -13.26
N ALA A 220 -0.30 -14.37 -13.28
CA ALA A 220 0.27 -15.11 -14.41
C ALA A 220 -0.55 -14.89 -15.69
N GLU A 221 -1.89 -14.96 -15.64
CA GLU A 221 -2.72 -14.71 -16.81
C GLU A 221 -2.54 -13.29 -17.35
N PHE A 222 -2.50 -12.30 -16.45
CA PHE A 222 -2.22 -10.92 -16.82
C PHE A 222 -0.86 -10.75 -17.49
N ALA A 223 0.19 -11.37 -16.95
CA ALA A 223 1.54 -11.29 -17.52
C ALA A 223 1.62 -11.86 -18.95
N TYR A 224 0.86 -12.92 -19.23
CA TYR A 224 0.83 -13.52 -20.56
C TYR A 224 -0.07 -12.77 -21.55
N ASN A 225 -1.24 -12.28 -21.10
CA ASN A 225 -2.31 -11.84 -22.01
C ASN A 225 -2.69 -10.35 -21.84
N GLY A 226 -2.10 -9.65 -20.86
CA GLY A 226 -2.43 -8.24 -20.54
C GLY A 226 -3.85 -8.08 -19.97
N SER A 227 -4.45 -9.16 -19.46
CA SER A 227 -5.74 -9.19 -18.78
C SER A 227 -5.76 -10.37 -17.82
N PRO A 228 -6.17 -10.21 -16.54
CA PRO A 228 -6.25 -11.33 -15.60
C PRO A 228 -7.44 -12.25 -15.86
N GLY A 229 -8.51 -11.75 -16.50
CA GLY A 229 -9.68 -12.52 -16.91
C GLY A 229 -10.23 -13.42 -15.81
N LYS A 230 -10.26 -14.72 -16.07
CA LYS A 230 -10.68 -15.77 -15.13
C LYS A 230 -9.51 -16.63 -14.61
N GLY A 231 -8.29 -16.06 -14.61
CA GLY A 231 -7.06 -16.77 -14.27
C GLY A 231 -6.61 -17.76 -15.35
N ARG A 232 -5.51 -18.45 -15.12
CA ARG A 232 -4.88 -19.37 -16.09
C ARG A 232 -5.77 -20.53 -16.52
N GLU A 233 -6.55 -21.08 -15.60
CA GLU A 233 -7.45 -22.22 -15.86
C GLU A 233 -8.84 -21.79 -16.34
N GLY A 234 -9.15 -20.47 -16.35
CA GLY A 234 -10.44 -19.95 -16.80
C GLY A 234 -11.62 -20.25 -15.88
N ASN A 235 -11.37 -20.64 -14.64
CA ASN A 235 -12.36 -21.12 -13.67
C ASN A 235 -12.59 -20.21 -12.47
N LEU A 236 -11.85 -19.09 -12.38
CA LEU A 236 -12.00 -18.10 -11.32
C LEU A 236 -13.07 -17.06 -11.65
N PRO A 237 -13.56 -16.28 -10.66
CA PRO A 237 -14.39 -15.11 -10.93
C PRO A 237 -13.73 -14.19 -11.98
N GLU A 238 -14.50 -13.61 -12.88
CA GLU A 238 -13.95 -12.74 -13.92
C GLU A 238 -13.48 -11.41 -13.32
N TRP A 239 -12.16 -11.16 -13.37
CA TRP A 239 -11.59 -9.87 -13.00
C TRP A 239 -11.75 -8.89 -14.16
N LYS A 240 -12.74 -8.02 -14.06
CA LYS A 240 -13.07 -7.03 -15.06
C LYS A 240 -12.22 -5.78 -14.88
N ALA A 241 -11.93 -5.10 -15.99
CA ALA A 241 -11.28 -3.79 -15.94
C ALA A 241 -12.19 -2.76 -15.24
N TRP A 242 -11.56 -1.79 -14.58
CA TRP A 242 -12.26 -0.66 -13.98
C TRP A 242 -13.14 0.04 -15.01
N SER A 243 -14.38 0.27 -14.69
CA SER A 243 -15.34 0.90 -15.60
C SER A 243 -15.85 2.24 -15.05
N SER A 244 -16.32 3.12 -15.93
CA SER A 244 -17.11 4.29 -15.54
C SER A 244 -18.52 3.89 -15.10
N GLY A 245 -19.13 4.66 -14.20
CA GLY A 245 -20.48 4.39 -13.69
C GLY A 245 -20.51 3.50 -12.44
N GLN A 246 -21.64 2.85 -12.17
CA GLN A 246 -21.86 2.05 -10.95
C GLN A 246 -21.58 0.56 -11.11
N ASN A 247 -20.85 0.18 -12.15
CA ASN A 247 -20.50 -1.22 -12.41
C ASN A 247 -19.23 -1.61 -11.68
N ASP A 248 -18.83 -2.86 -11.86
CA ASP A 248 -17.62 -3.44 -11.26
C ASP A 248 -16.40 -2.53 -11.35
N LYS A 249 -15.74 -2.31 -10.23
CA LYS A 249 -14.59 -1.42 -10.09
C LYS A 249 -13.32 -2.21 -9.83
N TYR A 250 -13.32 -3.04 -8.81
CA TYR A 250 -12.13 -3.77 -8.39
C TYR A 250 -12.46 -5.17 -7.91
N LEU A 251 -11.48 -6.05 -7.98
CA LEU A 251 -11.57 -7.40 -7.43
C LEU A 251 -11.22 -7.37 -5.95
N VAL A 252 -12.08 -7.90 -5.10
CA VAL A 252 -11.75 -8.24 -3.71
C VAL A 252 -11.05 -9.59 -3.71
N LEU A 253 -9.94 -9.67 -3.00
CA LEU A 253 -9.12 -10.86 -2.84
C LEU A 253 -9.16 -11.28 -1.37
N ASP A 254 -10.10 -12.14 -1.06
CA ASP A 254 -10.36 -12.61 0.29
C ASP A 254 -10.52 -14.13 0.33
N SER A 255 -10.51 -14.71 1.52
CA SER A 255 -10.67 -16.13 1.69
C SER A 255 -12.14 -16.58 1.53
N ASP A 256 -12.33 -17.82 1.10
CA ASP A 256 -13.67 -18.42 1.04
C ASP A 256 -14.33 -18.58 2.42
N ASN A 257 -13.54 -18.48 3.49
CA ASN A 257 -14.06 -18.54 4.86
C ASN A 257 -14.79 -17.25 5.26
N ASP A 258 -14.51 -16.14 4.55
CA ASP A 258 -15.23 -14.89 4.70
C ASP A 258 -16.11 -14.62 3.46
N GLN A 259 -15.67 -13.80 2.52
CA GLN A 259 -16.48 -13.44 1.34
C GLN A 259 -15.95 -14.03 0.04
N GLY A 260 -14.71 -14.52 0.04
CA GLY A 260 -14.07 -15.05 -1.14
C GLY A 260 -13.65 -13.98 -2.14
N VAL A 261 -13.36 -14.44 -3.36
CA VAL A 261 -12.94 -13.57 -4.47
C VAL A 261 -14.13 -13.11 -5.28
N TYR A 262 -14.37 -11.78 -5.36
CA TYR A 262 -15.52 -11.22 -6.09
C TYR A 262 -15.24 -9.79 -6.60
N MET A 263 -15.99 -9.36 -7.62
CA MET A 263 -15.97 -7.97 -8.08
C MET A 263 -16.82 -7.07 -7.18
N SER A 264 -16.25 -5.93 -6.79
CA SER A 264 -16.94 -4.88 -6.02
C SER A 264 -17.12 -3.62 -6.85
N ASN A 265 -18.17 -2.85 -6.57
CA ASN A 265 -18.46 -1.55 -7.16
C ASN A 265 -18.26 -0.39 -6.18
N LEU A 266 -17.74 -0.64 -4.99
CA LEU A 266 -17.56 0.36 -3.95
C LEU A 266 -16.38 1.29 -4.28
N GLU A 267 -16.68 2.47 -4.78
CA GLU A 267 -15.73 3.55 -5.02
C GLU A 267 -15.85 4.59 -3.89
N TYR A 268 -14.71 4.97 -3.32
CA TYR A 268 -14.68 6.05 -2.34
C TYR A 268 -14.44 7.39 -3.04
N THR A 269 -15.27 8.38 -2.73
CA THR A 269 -15.01 9.77 -3.06
C THR A 269 -14.46 10.52 -1.85
N GLN A 270 -13.72 11.59 -2.09
CA GLN A 270 -13.21 12.41 -0.99
C GLN A 270 -14.34 12.98 -0.12
N ASP A 271 -15.43 13.44 -0.75
CA ASP A 271 -16.60 14.00 -0.04
C ASP A 271 -17.26 12.93 0.84
N TYR A 272 -17.45 11.72 0.32
CA TYR A 272 -18.01 10.60 1.10
C TYR A 272 -17.17 10.30 2.35
N LEU A 273 -15.84 10.27 2.22
CA LEU A 273 -14.93 10.00 3.35
C LEU A 273 -14.92 11.16 4.36
N LEU A 274 -15.01 12.41 3.89
CA LEU A 274 -15.13 13.57 4.76
C LEU A 274 -16.44 13.58 5.54
N ASP A 275 -17.56 13.25 4.88
CA ASP A 275 -18.87 13.14 5.54
C ASP A 275 -18.87 12.06 6.62
N LEU A 276 -18.28 10.90 6.33
CA LEU A 276 -18.10 9.83 7.33
C LEU A 276 -17.26 10.30 8.53
N SER A 277 -16.21 11.07 8.31
CA SER A 277 -15.34 11.57 9.39
C SER A 277 -16.07 12.50 10.34
N LEU A 278 -17.02 13.29 9.85
CA LEU A 278 -17.84 14.20 10.67
C LEU A 278 -18.88 13.49 11.54
N ILE A 279 -19.21 12.23 11.25
CA ILE A 279 -20.18 11.45 12.01
C ILE A 279 -19.52 10.71 13.21
N HIS A 280 -18.21 10.49 13.14
CA HIS A 280 -17.46 9.66 14.09
C HIS A 280 -16.41 10.41 14.93
N ILE A 281 -16.32 11.73 14.81
CA ILE A 281 -15.56 12.63 15.69
C ILE A 281 -16.52 13.40 16.59
#